data_fdae135051301288ff47562cfa84ba48
#
_entry.id   fdae135051301288ff47562cfa84ba48
#
_cell.length_a   1.000
_cell.length_b   1.000
_cell.length_c   1.000
_cell.angle_alpha   90.00
_cell.angle_beta   90.00
_cell.angle_gamma   90.00
#
_symmetry.space_group_name_H-M   'P 1'
#
loop_
_entity.id
_entity.type
_entity.pdbx_description
1 polymer ?
#
loop_
_entity_poly.entity_id
_entity_poly.type
_entity_poly.pdbx_seq_one_letter_code
_entity_poly.pdbx_strand_id
1 'polypeptide(L)'
;MPGVELKDDGRILVQGEQVDELMLNGKDFFKGNNRVMLDNLPAYTVQKVQTYHQSTELNEYLEHNYDKKRFVMDVQLKREYNQGWLANAEVAGGSPFEKDIDERYLARLFGLRYTNNSRLAIYGLTNNVNESRRPGGDGEWSPSNAPEGLREHRTAGADLLIEDRDKRWQEKANAAIGWQRTTNETQTNAEQFHTNTPSTFSRQTNYSRSRDLSVNVTNEFQLKKPFFLYSWSYLQYNNTDNNTLNRSAQFNNDPIRFGDTSTILVSVFASSLNPDMQQTLVNSNMQRSKSEGNNLSLLTNNILNYKLASGDNMGVDLDASYNRGRSNSTSEQ
;
A
#
# COMPACT_ATOMS: atom_id res chain seq x y z
N MET A 1 10.50 21.04 15.64
CA MET A 1 9.83 22.35 15.83
C MET A 1 8.93 22.25 17.04
N PRO A 2 8.88 23.25 17.92
CA PRO A 2 7.95 23.24 19.05
C PRO A 2 6.50 23.16 18.54
N GLY A 3 5.68 22.29 19.15
CA GLY A 3 4.27 22.12 18.80
C GLY A 3 3.99 21.32 17.52
N VAL A 4 4.99 20.71 16.88
CA VAL A 4 4.82 19.81 15.75
C VAL A 4 5.02 18.37 16.21
N GLU A 5 4.05 17.52 15.96
CA GLU A 5 4.08 16.09 16.25
C GLU A 5 3.92 15.31 14.95
N LEU A 6 4.79 14.32 14.72
CA LEU A 6 4.64 13.32 13.67
C LEU A 6 4.09 12.04 14.32
N LYS A 7 2.93 11.58 13.87
CA LYS A 7 2.33 10.33 14.33
C LYS A 7 2.91 9.14 13.54
N ASP A 8 2.81 7.94 14.11
CA ASP A 8 3.32 6.70 13.50
C ASP A 8 2.64 6.39 12.15
N ASP A 9 1.40 6.84 11.97
CA ASP A 9 0.63 6.74 10.72
C ASP A 9 0.98 7.81 9.66
N GLY A 10 2.01 8.63 9.89
CA GLY A 10 2.46 9.68 8.96
C GLY A 10 1.69 11.00 9.06
N ARG A 11 0.67 11.10 9.92
CA ARG A 11 -0.04 12.37 10.15
C ARG A 11 0.83 13.37 10.89
N ILE A 12 0.76 14.61 10.46
CA ILE A 12 1.44 15.72 11.12
C ILE A 12 0.40 16.53 11.88
N LEU A 13 0.68 16.81 13.14
CA LEU A 13 -0.12 17.73 13.95
C LEU A 13 0.72 18.95 14.29
N VAL A 14 0.11 20.12 14.19
CA VAL A 14 0.71 21.39 14.63
C VAL A 14 -0.19 22.01 15.66
N GLN A 15 0.30 22.13 16.90
CA GLN A 15 -0.49 22.62 18.04
C GLN A 15 -1.82 21.85 18.24
N GLY A 16 -1.82 20.55 17.92
CA GLY A 16 -3.00 19.68 18.03
C GLY A 16 -3.93 19.68 16.80
N GLU A 17 -3.74 20.58 15.83
CA GLU A 17 -4.48 20.60 14.57
C GLU A 17 -3.77 19.73 13.52
N GLN A 18 -4.54 18.87 12.84
CA GLN A 18 -3.99 17.99 11.79
C GLN A 18 -3.70 18.79 10.51
N VAL A 19 -2.51 18.61 9.97
CA VAL A 19 -2.12 19.15 8.66
C VAL A 19 -2.82 18.33 7.57
N ASP A 20 -3.64 19.01 6.77
CA ASP A 20 -4.36 18.38 5.66
C ASP A 20 -3.42 18.12 4.46
N GLU A 21 -2.45 19.01 4.25
CA GLU A 21 -1.56 18.97 3.09
C GLU A 21 -0.16 19.48 3.41
N LEU A 22 0.85 18.71 3.00
CA LEU A 22 2.25 19.08 3.11
C LEU A 22 2.75 19.58 1.75
N MET A 23 3.25 20.81 1.72
CA MET A 23 3.72 21.47 0.51
C MET A 23 5.24 21.67 0.49
N LEU A 24 5.81 21.74 -0.68
CA LEU A 24 7.18 22.11 -0.93
C LEU A 24 7.22 23.35 -1.84
N ASN A 25 7.72 24.48 -1.30
CA ASN A 25 7.73 25.77 -1.99
C ASN A 25 6.32 26.18 -2.49
N GLY A 26 5.30 26.02 -1.65
CA GLY A 26 3.91 26.35 -1.97
C GLY A 26 3.23 25.41 -2.97
N LYS A 27 3.80 24.24 -3.22
CA LYS A 27 3.26 23.23 -4.13
C LYS A 27 3.06 21.92 -3.41
N ASP A 28 1.95 21.26 -3.70
CA ASP A 28 1.63 19.92 -3.21
C ASP A 28 2.76 18.94 -3.55
N PHE A 29 3.09 18.06 -2.59
CA PHE A 29 4.17 17.09 -2.73
C PHE A 29 3.69 15.73 -2.23
N PHE A 30 3.50 14.78 -3.13
CA PHE A 30 3.00 13.43 -2.84
C PHE A 30 1.71 13.46 -2.02
N LYS A 31 0.64 13.99 -2.61
CA LYS A 31 -0.68 14.15 -1.97
C LYS A 31 -1.06 12.90 -1.15
N GLY A 32 -1.24 13.10 0.16
CA GLY A 32 -1.57 12.03 1.09
C GLY A 32 -0.39 11.17 1.57
N ASN A 33 0.85 11.45 1.14
CA ASN A 33 2.03 10.73 1.63
C ASN A 33 3.15 11.67 2.09
N ASN A 34 2.93 12.28 3.25
CA ASN A 34 3.85 13.26 3.84
C ASN A 34 5.24 12.70 4.13
N ARG A 35 5.35 11.39 4.39
CA ARG A 35 6.62 10.75 4.71
C ARG A 35 7.58 10.72 3.54
N VAL A 36 7.11 10.67 2.30
CA VAL A 36 8.02 10.74 1.13
C VAL A 36 8.89 11.98 1.22
N MET A 37 8.31 13.12 1.58
CA MET A 37 9.09 14.35 1.74
C MET A 37 9.97 14.31 3.00
N LEU A 38 9.42 13.90 4.13
CA LEU A 38 10.12 13.92 5.42
C LEU A 38 11.35 12.99 5.42
N ASP A 39 11.23 11.81 4.82
CA ASP A 39 12.31 10.81 4.81
C ASP A 39 13.39 11.09 3.75
N ASN A 40 13.05 11.82 2.67
CA ASN A 40 13.95 12.02 1.54
C ASN A 40 14.46 13.44 1.37
N LEU A 41 13.89 14.44 2.08
CA LEU A 41 14.34 15.82 1.98
C LEU A 41 15.35 16.14 3.08
N PRO A 42 16.63 16.40 2.74
CA PRO A 42 17.64 16.69 3.74
C PRO A 42 17.35 18.01 4.48
N ALA A 43 17.40 18.00 5.80
CA ALA A 43 17.09 19.16 6.64
C ALA A 43 17.92 20.41 6.30
N TYR A 44 19.16 20.25 5.82
CA TYR A 44 20.03 21.37 5.43
C TYR A 44 19.54 22.14 4.20
N THR A 45 18.65 21.56 3.40
CA THR A 45 18.04 22.21 2.23
C THR A 45 16.90 23.15 2.61
N VAL A 46 16.34 22.98 3.80
CA VAL A 46 15.17 23.72 4.28
C VAL A 46 15.59 25.11 4.77
N GLN A 47 14.90 26.14 4.32
CA GLN A 47 15.05 27.52 4.78
C GLN A 47 14.11 27.80 5.95
N LYS A 48 12.82 27.48 5.77
CA LYS A 48 11.79 27.68 6.80
C LYS A 48 10.62 26.72 6.57
N VAL A 49 9.86 26.50 7.61
CA VAL A 49 8.56 25.81 7.55
C VAL A 49 7.51 26.78 8.08
N GLN A 50 6.40 26.89 7.37
CA GLN A 50 5.27 27.76 7.75
C GLN A 50 3.97 26.98 7.64
N THR A 51 2.99 27.36 8.48
CA THR A 51 1.65 26.77 8.44
C THR A 51 0.62 27.88 8.25
N TYR A 52 -0.40 27.60 7.46
CA TYR A 52 -1.48 28.54 7.18
C TYR A 52 -2.74 27.81 6.69
N HIS A 53 -3.88 28.48 6.74
CA HIS A 53 -5.12 27.99 6.17
C HIS A 53 -5.27 28.51 4.75
N GLN A 54 -5.43 27.60 3.78
CA GLN A 54 -5.58 27.91 2.36
C GLN A 54 -6.99 27.55 1.88
N SER A 55 -7.59 28.45 1.10
CA SER A 55 -8.84 28.16 0.37
C SER A 55 -8.58 27.19 -0.78
N THR A 56 -9.63 26.50 -1.23
CA THR A 56 -9.55 25.71 -2.47
C THR A 56 -9.45 26.64 -3.69
N GLU A 57 -8.82 26.19 -4.75
CA GLU A 57 -8.66 26.98 -5.97
C GLU A 57 -10.01 27.34 -6.62
N LEU A 58 -11.01 26.49 -6.46
CA LEU A 58 -12.38 26.77 -6.93
C LEU A 58 -12.98 27.93 -6.14
N ASN A 59 -12.83 27.96 -4.81
CA ASN A 59 -13.32 29.07 -3.99
C ASN A 59 -12.58 30.38 -4.29
N GLU A 60 -11.28 30.32 -4.58
CA GLU A 60 -10.51 31.48 -5.03
C GLU A 60 -11.02 32.01 -6.38
N TYR A 61 -11.35 31.11 -7.32
CA TYR A 61 -11.92 31.48 -8.63
C TYR A 61 -13.29 32.12 -8.53
N LEU A 62 -14.17 31.55 -7.68
CA LEU A 62 -15.53 32.03 -7.47
C LEU A 62 -15.61 33.23 -6.55
N GLU A 63 -14.51 33.62 -5.90
CA GLU A 63 -14.43 34.70 -4.90
C GLU A 63 -15.38 34.47 -3.70
N HIS A 64 -15.66 33.18 -3.40
CA HIS A 64 -16.56 32.78 -2.33
C HIS A 64 -15.86 31.84 -1.34
N ASN A 65 -16.25 31.88 -0.08
CA ASN A 65 -15.72 31.03 0.99
C ASN A 65 -16.78 30.02 1.45
N TYR A 66 -17.18 29.10 0.59
CA TYR A 66 -18.17 28.08 0.93
C TYR A 66 -17.58 26.86 1.63
N ASP A 67 -16.32 26.52 1.38
CA ASP A 67 -15.70 25.31 1.89
C ASP A 67 -14.77 25.60 3.07
N LYS A 68 -14.57 24.55 3.89
CA LYS A 68 -13.56 24.57 4.94
C LYS A 68 -12.18 24.78 4.32
N LYS A 69 -11.43 25.77 4.84
CA LYS A 69 -10.03 25.98 4.44
C LYS A 69 -9.19 24.79 4.87
N ARG A 70 -8.25 24.40 4.01
CA ARG A 70 -7.26 23.34 4.30
C ARG A 70 -6.15 23.91 5.19
N PHE A 71 -5.76 23.18 6.22
CA PHE A 71 -4.61 23.54 7.04
C PHE A 71 -3.33 22.97 6.42
N VAL A 72 -2.47 23.84 5.94
CA VAL A 72 -1.31 23.50 5.11
C VAL A 72 -0.02 23.74 5.88
N MET A 73 0.93 22.81 5.76
CA MET A 73 2.33 22.99 6.17
C MET A 73 3.18 23.12 4.91
N ASP A 74 3.83 24.28 4.71
CA ASP A 74 4.70 24.53 3.56
C ASP A 74 6.17 24.56 3.98
N VAL A 75 6.96 23.66 3.40
CA VAL A 75 8.40 23.60 3.57
C VAL A 75 9.06 24.38 2.46
N GLN A 76 9.70 25.49 2.79
CA GLN A 76 10.42 26.33 1.82
C GLN A 76 11.90 25.99 1.80
N LEU A 77 12.40 25.74 0.61
CA LEU A 77 13.82 25.45 0.37
C LEU A 77 14.64 26.74 0.28
N LYS A 78 15.92 26.66 0.64
CA LYS A 78 16.89 27.72 0.35
C LYS A 78 17.01 27.90 -1.18
N ARG A 79 17.33 29.12 -1.62
CA ARG A 79 17.41 29.48 -3.05
C ARG A 79 18.29 28.55 -3.87
N GLU A 80 19.40 28.12 -3.31
CA GLU A 80 20.36 27.20 -3.94
C GLU A 80 19.80 25.80 -4.17
N TYR A 81 18.72 25.43 -3.47
CA TYR A 81 18.04 24.13 -3.59
C TYR A 81 16.65 24.22 -4.23
N ASN A 82 16.30 25.37 -4.85
CA ASN A 82 15.00 25.54 -5.53
C ASN A 82 14.90 24.73 -6.83
N GLN A 83 16.03 24.30 -7.38
CA GLN A 83 16.12 23.45 -8.56
C GLN A 83 17.24 22.43 -8.35
N GLY A 84 16.96 21.16 -8.66
CA GLY A 84 17.99 20.16 -8.47
C GLY A 84 17.49 18.73 -8.65
N TRP A 85 18.38 17.83 -8.24
CA TRP A 85 18.16 16.41 -8.16
C TRP A 85 18.43 15.92 -6.76
N LEU A 86 17.59 15.03 -6.32
CA LEU A 86 17.78 14.25 -5.10
C LEU A 86 17.66 12.79 -5.47
N ALA A 87 18.59 11.97 -5.03
CA ALA A 87 18.53 10.52 -5.23
C ALA A 87 18.93 9.80 -3.95
N ASN A 88 18.24 8.71 -3.68
CA ASN A 88 18.53 7.80 -2.57
C ASN A 88 18.46 6.37 -3.07
N ALA A 89 19.44 5.55 -2.74
CA ALA A 89 19.48 4.16 -3.10
C ALA A 89 19.95 3.32 -1.90
N GLU A 90 19.29 2.21 -1.68
CA GLU A 90 19.62 1.27 -0.63
C GLU A 90 19.62 -0.14 -1.22
N VAL A 91 20.66 -0.91 -0.91
CA VAL A 91 20.75 -2.31 -1.30
C VAL A 91 21.23 -3.10 -0.08
N ALA A 92 20.54 -4.17 0.23
CA ALA A 92 20.95 -5.10 1.28
C ALA A 92 20.75 -6.53 0.80
N GLY A 93 21.61 -7.43 1.27
CA GLY A 93 21.54 -8.85 0.99
C GLY A 93 22.01 -9.66 2.19
N GLY A 94 21.45 -10.86 2.36
CA GLY A 94 21.82 -11.80 3.39
C GLY A 94 21.63 -13.23 2.91
N SER A 95 22.55 -14.11 3.27
CA SER A 95 22.42 -15.54 3.04
C SER A 95 22.11 -16.23 4.38
N PRO A 96 21.07 -17.04 4.46
CA PRO A 96 20.81 -17.86 5.63
C PRO A 96 21.92 -18.94 5.74
N PHE A 97 22.25 -19.32 6.97
CA PHE A 97 23.19 -20.39 7.22
C PHE A 97 22.59 -21.78 6.96
N GLU A 98 21.31 -21.88 6.71
CA GLU A 98 20.54 -23.09 6.44
C GLU A 98 20.33 -23.29 4.95
N LYS A 99 20.58 -24.51 4.43
CA LYS A 99 20.62 -24.82 2.99
C LYS A 99 19.27 -24.72 2.27
N ASP A 100 18.15 -24.79 3.00
CA ASP A 100 16.80 -24.86 2.43
C ASP A 100 16.05 -23.54 2.51
N ILE A 101 16.72 -22.46 2.91
CA ILE A 101 16.12 -21.13 3.03
C ILE A 101 16.64 -20.21 1.93
N ASP A 102 15.75 -19.58 1.21
CA ASP A 102 16.06 -18.62 0.15
C ASP A 102 16.91 -17.43 0.65
N GLU A 103 17.82 -16.96 -0.18
CA GLU A 103 18.58 -15.74 0.06
C GLU A 103 17.67 -14.54 0.32
N ARG A 104 18.07 -13.66 1.22
CA ARG A 104 17.32 -12.44 1.56
C ARG A 104 17.90 -11.26 0.81
N TYR A 105 17.03 -10.44 0.26
CA TYR A 105 17.43 -9.24 -0.47
C TYR A 105 16.47 -8.08 -0.25
N LEU A 106 17.02 -6.88 -0.37
CA LEU A 106 16.29 -5.63 -0.43
C LEU A 106 17.03 -4.70 -1.39
N ALA A 107 16.28 -4.09 -2.30
CA ALA A 107 16.77 -2.98 -3.12
C ALA A 107 15.70 -1.90 -3.20
N ARG A 108 16.09 -0.66 -2.93
CA ARG A 108 15.22 0.51 -2.92
C ARG A 108 15.89 1.67 -3.64
N LEU A 109 15.13 2.34 -4.49
CA LEU A 109 15.56 3.50 -5.25
C LEU A 109 14.51 4.60 -5.12
N PHE A 110 14.97 5.83 -4.91
CA PHE A 110 14.19 7.04 -5.01
C PHE A 110 14.98 8.09 -5.80
N GLY A 111 14.31 8.77 -6.73
CA GLY A 111 14.87 9.87 -7.49
C GLY A 111 13.85 11.00 -7.60
N LEU A 112 14.24 12.21 -7.31
CA LEU A 112 13.44 13.42 -7.42
C LEU A 112 14.19 14.47 -8.23
N ARG A 113 13.57 14.93 -9.30
CA ARG A 113 13.96 16.15 -10.00
C ARG A 113 12.92 17.23 -9.72
N TYR A 114 13.36 18.41 -9.34
CA TYR A 114 12.47 19.54 -9.12
C TYR A 114 13.03 20.83 -9.72
N THR A 115 12.11 21.65 -10.19
CA THR A 115 12.35 23.00 -10.72
C THR A 115 11.28 23.93 -10.17
N ASN A 116 11.32 25.22 -10.54
CA ASN A 116 10.30 26.18 -10.12
C ASN A 116 8.89 25.81 -10.61
N ASN A 117 8.77 25.08 -11.73
CA ASN A 117 7.50 24.79 -12.41
C ASN A 117 7.20 23.32 -12.59
N SER A 118 8.12 22.43 -12.19
CA SER A 118 7.90 20.99 -12.34
C SER A 118 8.57 20.19 -11.26
N ARG A 119 7.99 19.03 -10.97
CA ARG A 119 8.57 17.97 -10.15
C ARG A 119 8.32 16.63 -10.83
N LEU A 120 9.33 15.79 -10.80
CA LEU A 120 9.22 14.39 -11.20
C LEU A 120 9.92 13.56 -10.13
N ALA A 121 9.16 12.72 -9.45
CA ALA A 121 9.72 11.70 -8.58
C ALA A 121 9.51 10.32 -9.21
N ILE A 122 10.50 9.46 -9.06
CA ILE A 122 10.42 8.05 -9.40
C ILE A 122 10.89 7.23 -8.22
N TYR A 123 10.27 6.09 -8.02
CA TYR A 123 10.68 5.19 -6.95
C TYR A 123 10.50 3.72 -7.34
N GLY A 124 11.30 2.89 -6.72
CA GLY A 124 11.21 1.43 -6.86
C GLY A 124 11.66 0.74 -5.59
N LEU A 125 11.02 -0.39 -5.29
CA LEU A 125 11.35 -1.27 -4.18
C LEU A 125 11.19 -2.71 -4.61
N THR A 126 12.13 -3.55 -4.27
CA THR A 126 12.00 -5.01 -4.36
C THR A 126 12.66 -5.65 -3.15
N ASN A 127 11.98 -6.59 -2.51
CA ASN A 127 12.52 -7.32 -1.37
C ASN A 127 11.75 -8.61 -1.08
N ASN A 128 12.39 -9.48 -0.27
CA ASN A 128 11.79 -10.67 0.34
C ASN A 128 12.04 -10.75 1.86
N VAL A 129 12.19 -9.60 2.51
CA VAL A 129 12.42 -9.46 3.95
C VAL A 129 11.21 -8.90 4.70
N ASN A 130 10.01 -9.06 4.14
CA ASN A 130 8.74 -8.53 4.67
C ASN A 130 8.73 -6.99 4.82
N GLU A 131 9.60 -6.29 4.10
CA GLU A 131 9.64 -4.82 4.08
C GLU A 131 8.55 -4.30 3.13
N SER A 132 7.60 -3.53 3.64
CA SER A 132 6.49 -2.96 2.86
C SER A 132 6.57 -1.45 2.72
N ARG A 133 7.55 -0.80 3.34
CA ARG A 133 7.72 0.64 3.24
C ARG A 133 8.02 1.02 1.79
N ARG A 134 7.19 1.90 1.26
CA ARG A 134 7.53 2.66 0.07
C ARG A 134 8.52 3.75 0.46
N PRO A 135 9.28 4.34 -0.45
CA PRO A 135 9.95 5.60 -0.16
C PRO A 135 8.93 6.59 0.42
N GLY A 136 9.09 6.97 1.69
CA GLY A 136 8.08 7.71 2.43
C GLY A 136 6.89 6.92 2.95
N GLY A 137 6.95 5.59 3.03
CA GLY A 137 5.89 4.76 3.61
C GLY A 137 5.74 4.94 5.13
N ASP A 138 4.55 4.63 5.64
CA ASP A 138 4.19 4.81 7.04
C ASP A 138 4.98 3.87 7.97
N GLY A 139 5.46 4.41 9.07
CA GLY A 139 6.08 3.67 10.18
C GLY A 139 7.56 3.29 9.96
N GLU A 140 8.27 3.06 11.06
CA GLU A 140 9.55 2.39 11.04
C GLU A 140 9.33 0.89 10.87
N TRP A 141 10.12 0.26 9.99
CA TRP A 141 10.12 -1.20 9.94
C TRP A 141 10.69 -1.76 11.25
N SER A 142 9.96 -2.69 11.82
CA SER A 142 10.40 -3.41 13.00
C SER A 142 10.04 -4.90 12.83
N PRO A 143 10.91 -5.83 13.28
CA PRO A 143 10.57 -7.25 13.26
C PRO A 143 9.28 -7.58 14.02
N SER A 144 8.95 -6.82 15.05
CA SER A 144 7.70 -6.99 15.83
C SER A 144 6.43 -6.58 15.05
N ASN A 145 6.58 -5.74 14.04
CA ASN A 145 5.50 -5.27 13.18
C ASN A 145 5.51 -5.95 11.80
N ALA A 146 6.43 -6.92 11.60
CA ALA A 146 6.47 -7.68 10.35
C ALA A 146 5.19 -8.53 10.24
N PRO A 147 4.53 -8.54 9.08
CA PRO A 147 3.38 -9.39 8.85
C PRO A 147 3.78 -10.87 8.92
N GLU A 148 2.83 -11.71 9.31
CA GLU A 148 3.03 -13.16 9.33
C GLU A 148 3.32 -13.71 7.93
N GLY A 149 4.12 -14.78 7.89
CA GLY A 149 4.51 -15.46 6.67
C GLY A 149 5.67 -14.78 5.92
N LEU A 150 6.02 -15.38 4.79
CA LEU A 150 7.04 -14.85 3.88
C LEU A 150 6.37 -13.99 2.81
N ARG A 151 6.82 -12.74 2.72
CA ARG A 151 6.32 -11.78 1.74
C ARG A 151 7.43 -11.33 0.81
N GLU A 152 7.21 -11.53 -0.47
CA GLU A 152 8.00 -10.94 -1.55
C GLU A 152 7.22 -9.74 -2.09
N HIS A 153 7.84 -8.58 -2.13
CA HIS A 153 7.19 -7.33 -2.54
C HIS A 153 8.03 -6.61 -3.58
N ARG A 154 7.35 -6.14 -4.64
CA ARG A 154 7.94 -5.31 -5.70
C ARG A 154 6.98 -4.18 -5.99
N THR A 155 7.48 -2.96 -5.99
CA THR A 155 6.70 -1.79 -6.36
C THR A 155 7.54 -0.81 -7.15
N ALA A 156 6.92 -0.14 -8.09
CA ALA A 156 7.50 0.99 -8.78
C ALA A 156 6.42 2.06 -8.99
N GLY A 157 6.84 3.31 -9.04
CA GLY A 157 5.91 4.40 -9.30
C GLY A 157 6.61 5.68 -9.69
N ALA A 158 5.80 6.60 -10.18
CA ALA A 158 6.20 7.95 -10.54
C ALA A 158 5.13 8.96 -10.11
N ASP A 159 5.59 10.13 -9.71
CA ASP A 159 4.77 11.29 -9.39
C ASP A 159 5.25 12.48 -10.20
N LEU A 160 4.33 13.14 -10.90
CA LEU A 160 4.61 14.26 -11.80
C LEU A 160 3.76 15.45 -11.41
N LEU A 161 4.38 16.63 -11.32
CA LEU A 161 3.71 17.90 -11.27
C LEU A 161 4.34 18.82 -12.30
N ILE A 162 3.51 19.43 -13.15
CA ILE A 162 3.90 20.46 -14.10
C ILE A 162 2.93 21.63 -13.93
N GLU A 163 3.47 22.84 -13.88
CA GLU A 163 2.71 24.08 -13.77
C GLU A 163 3.17 25.07 -14.83
N ASP A 164 2.22 25.80 -15.41
CA ASP A 164 2.54 26.93 -16.31
C ASP A 164 3.26 28.06 -15.52
N ARG A 165 4.18 28.76 -16.19
CA ARG A 165 4.94 29.86 -15.55
C ARG A 165 4.04 30.96 -15.00
N ASP A 166 2.94 31.24 -15.69
CA ASP A 166 1.95 32.25 -15.31
C ASP A 166 0.84 31.65 -14.41
N LYS A 167 1.01 30.38 -13.96
CA LYS A 167 0.06 29.65 -13.12
C LYS A 167 -1.35 29.54 -13.71
N ARG A 168 -1.46 29.54 -15.04
CA ARG A 168 -2.75 29.41 -15.74
C ARG A 168 -3.29 28.00 -15.71
N TRP A 169 -2.42 27.02 -15.71
CA TRP A 169 -2.75 25.59 -15.60
C TRP A 169 -1.76 24.81 -14.79
N GLN A 170 -2.21 23.69 -14.26
CA GLN A 170 -1.39 22.74 -13.51
C GLN A 170 -1.84 21.33 -13.86
N GLU A 171 -0.88 20.44 -13.95
CA GLU A 171 -1.07 19.00 -14.13
C GLU A 171 -0.37 18.25 -13.02
N LYS A 172 -1.08 17.31 -12.39
CA LYS A 172 -0.54 16.37 -11.42
C LYS A 172 -0.88 14.96 -11.89
N ALA A 173 0.08 14.09 -11.95
CA ALA A 173 -0.13 12.69 -12.28
C ALA A 173 0.67 11.78 -11.34
N ASN A 174 0.05 10.72 -10.88
CA ASN A 174 0.70 9.68 -10.10
C ASN A 174 0.38 8.33 -10.71
N ALA A 175 1.39 7.50 -10.87
CA ALA A 175 1.23 6.12 -11.31
C ALA A 175 2.05 5.19 -10.42
N ALA A 176 1.45 4.09 -9.99
CA ALA A 176 2.11 3.08 -9.20
C ALA A 176 1.67 1.68 -9.64
N ILE A 177 2.64 0.78 -9.73
CA ILE A 177 2.43 -0.65 -9.90
C ILE A 177 3.04 -1.39 -8.71
N GLY A 178 2.28 -2.31 -8.13
CA GLY A 178 2.72 -3.17 -7.05
C GLY A 178 2.44 -4.63 -7.35
N TRP A 179 3.40 -5.47 -7.07
CA TRP A 179 3.25 -6.91 -7.08
C TRP A 179 3.68 -7.46 -5.74
N GLN A 180 2.87 -8.36 -5.17
CA GLN A 180 3.15 -8.99 -3.90
C GLN A 180 2.85 -10.48 -3.98
N ARG A 181 3.71 -11.29 -3.39
CA ARG A 181 3.48 -12.69 -3.11
C ARG A 181 3.62 -12.92 -1.62
N THR A 182 2.60 -13.49 -1.02
CA THR A 182 2.62 -13.88 0.39
C THR A 182 2.47 -15.40 0.47
N THR A 183 3.35 -16.04 1.23
CA THR A 183 3.26 -17.47 1.54
C THR A 183 3.23 -17.60 3.05
N ASN A 184 2.23 -18.28 3.57
CA ASN A 184 2.10 -18.55 4.99
C ASN A 184 1.79 -20.01 5.22
N GLU A 185 2.43 -20.60 6.22
CA GLU A 185 2.19 -21.95 6.68
C GLU A 185 2.04 -21.91 8.20
N THR A 186 0.93 -22.42 8.68
CA THR A 186 0.67 -22.57 10.11
C THR A 186 0.43 -24.02 10.45
N GLN A 187 0.97 -24.47 11.58
CA GLN A 187 0.79 -25.78 12.14
C GLN A 187 0.14 -25.65 13.51
N THR A 188 -0.91 -26.41 13.73
CA THR A 188 -1.62 -26.44 15.01
C THR A 188 -1.65 -27.85 15.53
N ASN A 189 -1.19 -28.03 16.77
CA ASN A 189 -1.25 -29.28 17.52
C ASN A 189 -2.10 -29.01 18.75
N ALA A 190 -3.15 -29.78 18.94
CA ALA A 190 -4.00 -29.65 20.10
C ALA A 190 -4.31 -31.01 20.71
N GLU A 191 -4.42 -31.04 22.02
CA GLU A 191 -4.94 -32.15 22.80
C GLU A 191 -6.21 -31.67 23.51
N GLN A 192 -7.28 -32.41 23.35
CA GLN A 192 -8.54 -32.16 24.01
C GLN A 192 -8.74 -33.20 25.13
N PHE A 193 -8.72 -32.72 26.35
CA PHE A 193 -8.94 -33.53 27.55
C PHE A 193 -10.44 -33.75 27.79
N HIS A 194 -10.81 -34.98 28.06
CA HIS A 194 -12.17 -35.35 28.37
C HIS A 194 -12.24 -35.95 29.79
N THR A 195 -13.33 -35.67 30.53
CA THR A 195 -13.45 -36.09 31.93
C THR A 195 -13.60 -37.62 32.10
N ASN A 196 -14.25 -38.30 31.17
CA ASN A 196 -14.61 -39.71 31.29
C ASN A 196 -14.20 -40.59 30.09
N THR A 197 -13.49 -40.01 29.11
CA THR A 197 -12.99 -40.69 27.92
C THR A 197 -11.54 -40.31 27.67
N PRO A 198 -10.77 -41.11 26.92
CA PRO A 198 -9.40 -40.76 26.52
C PRO A 198 -9.37 -39.42 25.81
N SER A 199 -8.25 -38.70 25.98
CA SER A 199 -7.96 -37.48 25.21
C SER A 199 -8.02 -37.72 23.71
N THR A 200 -8.39 -36.69 22.96
CA THR A 200 -8.26 -36.68 21.50
C THR A 200 -7.19 -35.70 21.07
N PHE A 201 -6.45 -36.09 20.04
CA PHE A 201 -5.32 -35.32 19.52
C PHE A 201 -5.63 -34.82 18.13
N SER A 202 -5.51 -33.53 17.88
CA SER A 202 -5.69 -32.95 16.55
C SER A 202 -4.36 -32.41 16.02
N ARG A 203 -4.17 -32.59 14.73
CA ARG A 203 -3.06 -32.06 13.93
C ARG A 203 -3.66 -31.32 12.74
N GLN A 204 -3.17 -30.12 12.51
CA GLN A 204 -3.63 -29.31 11.40
C GLN A 204 -2.47 -28.55 10.77
N THR A 205 -2.45 -28.52 9.44
CA THR A 205 -1.60 -27.59 8.68
C THR A 205 -2.49 -26.75 7.78
N ASN A 206 -2.22 -25.46 7.75
CA ASN A 206 -2.85 -24.56 6.80
C ASN A 206 -1.74 -23.86 5.99
N TYR A 207 -1.69 -24.13 4.70
CA TYR A 207 -0.81 -23.50 3.75
C TYR A 207 -1.64 -22.53 2.91
N SER A 208 -1.18 -21.28 2.83
CA SER A 208 -1.79 -20.27 1.97
C SER A 208 -0.73 -19.57 1.14
N ARG A 209 -1.07 -19.30 -0.11
CA ARG A 209 -0.27 -18.51 -1.03
C ARG A 209 -1.14 -17.52 -1.77
N SER A 210 -0.86 -16.26 -1.61
CA SER A 210 -1.48 -15.15 -2.35
C SER A 210 -0.49 -14.53 -3.33
N ARG A 211 -0.99 -14.12 -4.49
CA ARG A 211 -0.29 -13.27 -5.45
C ARG A 211 -1.22 -12.12 -5.80
N ASP A 212 -0.73 -10.91 -5.61
CA ASP A 212 -1.50 -9.71 -5.80
C ASP A 212 -0.74 -8.78 -6.76
N LEU A 213 -1.43 -8.30 -7.78
CA LEU A 213 -0.98 -7.24 -8.67
C LEU A 213 -1.91 -6.05 -8.50
N SER A 214 -1.36 -4.88 -8.26
CA SER A 214 -2.11 -3.63 -8.20
C SER A 214 -1.50 -2.60 -9.14
N VAL A 215 -2.35 -1.89 -9.87
CA VAL A 215 -2.00 -0.72 -10.67
C VAL A 215 -2.91 0.41 -10.28
N ASN A 216 -2.33 1.55 -9.92
CA ASN A 216 -3.08 2.75 -9.56
C ASN A 216 -2.53 3.91 -10.38
N VAL A 217 -3.43 4.66 -11.00
CA VAL A 217 -3.09 5.89 -11.74
C VAL A 217 -4.07 6.97 -11.32
N THR A 218 -3.54 8.10 -10.91
CA THR A 218 -4.31 9.32 -10.65
C THR A 218 -3.83 10.43 -11.56
N ASN A 219 -4.76 11.20 -12.06
CA ASN A 219 -4.49 12.38 -12.85
C ASN A 219 -5.36 13.52 -12.34
N GLU A 220 -4.81 14.71 -12.19
CA GLU A 220 -5.48 15.93 -11.78
C GLU A 220 -5.00 17.07 -12.66
N PHE A 221 -5.87 17.52 -13.56
CA PHE A 221 -5.63 18.68 -14.41
C PHE A 221 -6.46 19.87 -13.94
N GLN A 222 -5.84 21.02 -13.88
CA GLN A 222 -6.50 22.26 -13.49
C GLN A 222 -6.13 23.38 -14.45
N LEU A 223 -7.16 24.05 -14.99
CA LEU A 223 -7.03 25.27 -15.77
C LEU A 223 -7.75 26.40 -15.00
N LYS A 224 -7.08 27.55 -14.81
CA LYS A 224 -7.60 28.68 -14.04
C LYS A 224 -8.02 29.88 -14.91
N LYS A 225 -7.54 29.96 -16.15
CA LYS A 225 -7.84 31.03 -17.10
C LYS A 225 -7.85 30.48 -18.52
N PRO A 226 -8.78 30.86 -19.41
CA PRO A 226 -9.82 31.93 -19.25
C PRO A 226 -11.07 31.51 -18.48
N PHE A 227 -11.24 30.22 -18.18
CA PHE A 227 -12.28 29.64 -17.36
C PHE A 227 -11.65 28.70 -16.35
N PHE A 228 -12.39 28.29 -15.33
CA PHE A 228 -11.94 27.28 -14.40
C PHE A 228 -12.37 25.91 -14.90
N LEU A 229 -11.39 25.01 -15.09
CA LEU A 229 -11.61 23.59 -15.34
C LEU A 229 -10.78 22.82 -14.33
N TYR A 230 -11.44 21.92 -13.61
CA TYR A 230 -10.82 20.91 -12.79
C TYR A 230 -11.23 19.55 -13.32
N SER A 231 -10.27 18.71 -13.62
CA SER A 231 -10.51 17.33 -14.07
C SER A 231 -9.66 16.39 -13.22
N TRP A 232 -10.33 15.50 -12.53
CA TRP A 232 -9.69 14.45 -11.75
C TRP A 232 -10.09 13.08 -12.29
N SER A 233 -9.12 12.20 -12.42
CA SER A 233 -9.35 10.83 -12.88
C SER A 233 -8.55 9.85 -12.04
N TYR A 234 -9.15 8.71 -11.75
CA TYR A 234 -8.54 7.62 -11.01
C TYR A 234 -8.79 6.30 -11.70
N LEU A 235 -7.73 5.54 -11.96
CA LEU A 235 -7.76 4.17 -12.44
C LEU A 235 -7.15 3.27 -11.40
N GLN A 236 -7.85 2.22 -11.04
CA GLN A 236 -7.34 1.13 -10.21
C GLN A 236 -7.59 -0.20 -10.89
N TYR A 237 -6.55 -0.99 -11.02
CA TYR A 237 -6.63 -2.39 -11.41
C TYR A 237 -6.01 -3.26 -10.34
N ASN A 238 -6.74 -4.27 -9.90
CA ASN A 238 -6.26 -5.28 -8.96
C ASN A 238 -6.47 -6.66 -9.57
N ASN A 239 -5.49 -7.54 -9.40
CA ASN A 239 -5.60 -8.95 -9.73
C ASN A 239 -5.06 -9.76 -8.57
N THR A 240 -5.83 -10.73 -8.09
CA THR A 240 -5.50 -11.58 -6.94
C THR A 240 -5.65 -13.04 -7.31
N ASP A 241 -4.67 -13.84 -6.97
CA ASP A 241 -4.66 -15.32 -7.09
C ASP A 241 -4.33 -15.90 -5.71
N ASN A 242 -5.29 -16.57 -5.09
CA ASN A 242 -5.16 -17.19 -3.78
C ASN A 242 -5.28 -18.70 -3.90
N ASN A 243 -4.34 -19.42 -3.29
CA ASN A 243 -4.36 -20.87 -3.15
C ASN A 243 -4.23 -21.22 -1.68
N THR A 244 -5.14 -22.02 -1.16
CA THR A 244 -5.10 -22.54 0.21
C THR A 244 -5.18 -24.06 0.21
N LEU A 245 -4.44 -24.68 1.10
CA LEU A 245 -4.49 -26.11 1.38
C LEU A 245 -4.58 -26.29 2.90
N ASN A 246 -5.71 -26.78 3.35
CA ASN A 246 -5.93 -27.14 4.75
C ASN A 246 -5.94 -28.67 4.85
N ARG A 247 -5.15 -29.21 5.74
CA ARG A 247 -5.14 -30.61 6.12
C ARG A 247 -5.34 -30.70 7.62
N SER A 248 -6.26 -31.54 8.04
CA SER A 248 -6.50 -31.81 9.45
C SER A 248 -6.76 -33.29 9.68
N ALA A 249 -6.33 -33.77 10.83
CA ALA A 249 -6.60 -35.12 11.27
C ALA A 249 -6.78 -35.17 12.79
N GLN A 250 -7.67 -36.02 13.26
CA GLN A 250 -7.93 -36.27 14.67
C GLN A 250 -7.62 -37.71 15.00
N PHE A 251 -6.97 -37.95 16.13
CA PHE A 251 -6.48 -39.23 16.60
C PHE A 251 -7.00 -39.51 18.01
N ASN A 252 -7.21 -40.81 18.33
CA ASN A 252 -7.57 -41.27 19.66
C ASN A 252 -6.34 -41.53 20.58
N ASN A 253 -5.12 -41.48 20.02
CA ASN A 253 -3.84 -41.53 20.72
C ASN A 253 -2.89 -40.51 20.15
N ASP A 254 -1.90 -40.08 20.93
CA ASP A 254 -0.91 -39.12 20.46
C ASP A 254 -0.13 -39.65 19.27
N PRO A 255 -0.24 -38.97 18.10
CA PRO A 255 0.40 -39.42 16.88
C PRO A 255 1.90 -39.10 16.80
N ILE A 256 2.51 -38.49 17.83
CA ILE A 256 3.90 -38.01 17.86
C ILE A 256 4.93 -39.08 17.46
N ARG A 257 4.61 -40.35 17.72
CA ARG A 257 5.46 -41.48 17.32
C ARG A 257 5.63 -41.67 15.81
N PHE A 258 4.75 -41.05 15.02
CA PHE A 258 4.78 -41.10 13.54
C PHE A 258 5.54 -39.94 12.91
N GLY A 259 6.03 -39.01 13.68
CA GLY A 259 6.81 -37.85 13.24
C GLY A 259 6.23 -36.51 13.65
N ASP A 260 6.66 -35.45 12.99
CA ASP A 260 6.12 -34.10 13.15
C ASP A 260 4.74 -33.96 12.47
N THR A 261 4.06 -32.86 12.70
CA THR A 261 2.72 -32.60 12.20
C THR A 261 2.63 -32.65 10.67
N SER A 262 3.62 -32.12 9.97
CA SER A 262 3.66 -32.15 8.51
C SER A 262 3.80 -33.59 8.00
N THR A 263 4.73 -34.35 8.55
CA THR A 263 4.97 -35.77 8.20
C THR A 263 3.73 -36.62 8.48
N ILE A 264 3.10 -36.45 9.65
CA ILE A 264 1.86 -37.13 10.04
C ILE A 264 0.77 -36.88 9.01
N LEU A 265 0.49 -35.59 8.70
CA LEU A 265 -0.59 -35.24 7.78
C LEU A 265 -0.29 -35.62 6.33
N VAL A 266 0.97 -35.58 5.88
CA VAL A 266 1.34 -36.12 4.57
C VAL A 266 1.05 -37.63 4.50
N SER A 267 1.38 -38.35 5.57
CA SER A 267 1.15 -39.79 5.67
C SER A 267 -0.34 -40.15 5.72
N VAL A 268 -1.16 -39.38 6.43
CA VAL A 268 -2.63 -39.58 6.51
C VAL A 268 -3.29 -39.49 5.13
N PHE A 269 -2.82 -38.57 4.29
CA PHE A 269 -3.37 -38.34 2.95
C PHE A 269 -2.57 -39.03 1.83
N ALA A 270 -1.63 -39.94 2.17
CA ALA A 270 -0.90 -40.74 1.20
C ALA A 270 -1.77 -41.85 0.64
N SER A 271 -1.41 -42.32 -0.55
CA SER A 271 -2.13 -43.43 -1.25
C SER A 271 -2.17 -44.76 -0.46
N SER A 272 -1.21 -44.94 0.47
CA SER A 272 -1.15 -46.08 1.39
C SER A 272 -0.93 -45.56 2.81
N LEU A 273 -1.96 -45.65 3.62
CA LEU A 273 -1.88 -45.27 5.03
C LEU A 273 -1.23 -46.38 5.84
N ASN A 274 -0.31 -46.03 6.74
CA ASN A 274 0.31 -46.98 7.68
C ASN A 274 -0.79 -47.63 8.53
N PRO A 275 -0.86 -49.00 8.64
CA PRO A 275 -1.90 -49.69 9.42
C PRO A 275 -1.97 -49.27 10.88
N ASP A 276 -0.84 -49.00 11.54
CA ASP A 276 -0.79 -48.55 12.93
C ASP A 276 -1.36 -47.15 13.09
N MET A 277 -1.12 -46.27 12.13
CA MET A 277 -1.70 -44.90 12.11
C MET A 277 -3.21 -44.98 11.83
N GLN A 278 -3.65 -45.87 10.96
CA GLN A 278 -5.06 -46.07 10.62
C GLN A 278 -5.90 -46.47 11.85
N GLN A 279 -5.34 -47.31 12.74
CA GLN A 279 -6.00 -47.69 13.98
C GLN A 279 -6.21 -46.53 14.98
N THR A 280 -5.40 -45.53 14.90
CA THR A 280 -5.47 -44.35 15.80
C THR A 280 -6.22 -43.16 15.18
N LEU A 281 -6.41 -43.16 13.86
CA LEU A 281 -7.09 -42.10 13.13
C LEU A 281 -8.61 -42.15 13.37
N VAL A 282 -9.18 -41.06 13.85
CA VAL A 282 -10.63 -40.91 14.08
C VAL A 282 -11.29 -40.32 12.84
N ASN A 283 -10.74 -39.19 12.36
CA ASN A 283 -11.18 -38.54 11.13
C ASN A 283 -10.03 -37.76 10.49
N SER A 284 -10.20 -37.45 9.22
CA SER A 284 -9.27 -36.59 8.47
C SER A 284 -10.05 -35.79 7.45
N ASN A 285 -9.58 -34.58 7.20
CA ASN A 285 -10.13 -33.69 6.18
C ASN A 285 -9.01 -32.97 5.44
N MET A 286 -9.09 -32.96 4.13
CA MET A 286 -8.20 -32.16 3.28
C MET A 286 -9.05 -31.28 2.36
N GLN A 287 -8.87 -29.99 2.46
CA GLN A 287 -9.55 -29.01 1.64
C GLN A 287 -8.54 -28.19 0.86
N ARG A 288 -8.70 -28.16 -0.44
CA ARG A 288 -7.96 -27.29 -1.36
C ARG A 288 -8.92 -26.24 -1.91
N SER A 289 -8.54 -24.99 -1.82
CA SER A 289 -9.30 -23.88 -2.41
C SER A 289 -8.41 -23.02 -3.29
N LYS A 290 -8.93 -22.65 -4.44
CA LYS A 290 -8.31 -21.70 -5.36
C LYS A 290 -9.30 -20.61 -5.66
N SER A 291 -8.87 -19.34 -5.52
CA SER A 291 -9.65 -18.15 -5.84
C SER A 291 -8.84 -17.20 -6.69
N GLU A 292 -9.38 -16.85 -7.84
CA GLU A 292 -8.80 -15.87 -8.76
C GLU A 292 -9.79 -14.73 -8.96
N GLY A 293 -9.33 -13.50 -8.88
CA GLY A 293 -10.17 -12.34 -9.10
C GLY A 293 -9.42 -11.18 -9.72
N ASN A 294 -10.12 -10.41 -10.53
CA ASN A 294 -9.63 -9.12 -10.98
C ASN A 294 -10.72 -8.07 -10.86
N ASN A 295 -10.31 -6.85 -10.63
CA ASN A 295 -11.17 -5.70 -10.55
C ASN A 295 -10.53 -4.51 -11.26
N LEU A 296 -11.30 -3.85 -12.14
CA LEU A 296 -10.94 -2.60 -12.78
C LEU A 296 -11.95 -1.54 -12.34
N SER A 297 -11.47 -0.45 -11.77
CA SER A 297 -12.24 0.72 -11.36
C SER A 297 -11.71 1.96 -12.06
N LEU A 298 -12.62 2.71 -12.68
CA LEU A 298 -12.36 4.01 -13.30
C LEU A 298 -13.31 5.01 -12.67
N LEU A 299 -12.78 6.12 -12.18
CA LEU A 299 -13.55 7.24 -11.63
C LEU A 299 -13.06 8.52 -12.28
N THR A 300 -13.96 9.43 -12.59
CA THR A 300 -13.60 10.77 -13.03
C THR A 300 -14.60 11.79 -12.51
N ASN A 301 -14.10 12.93 -12.11
CA ASN A 301 -14.87 14.12 -11.75
C ASN A 301 -14.34 15.30 -12.55
N ASN A 302 -15.23 16.05 -13.19
CA ASN A 302 -14.89 17.18 -14.03
C ASN A 302 -15.76 18.37 -13.69
N ILE A 303 -15.16 19.46 -13.24
CA ILE A 303 -15.82 20.68 -12.83
C ILE A 303 -15.42 21.79 -13.80
N LEU A 304 -16.39 22.34 -14.53
CA LEU A 304 -16.19 23.49 -15.39
C LEU A 304 -16.97 24.68 -14.82
N ASN A 305 -16.29 25.80 -14.62
CA ASN A 305 -16.92 27.06 -14.22
C ASN A 305 -16.51 28.19 -15.15
N TYR A 306 -17.48 28.98 -15.58
CA TYR A 306 -17.30 30.14 -16.43
C TYR A 306 -17.98 31.36 -15.83
N LYS A 307 -17.23 32.45 -15.66
CA LYS A 307 -17.73 33.73 -15.16
C LYS A 307 -18.21 34.57 -16.34
N LEU A 308 -19.49 34.87 -16.37
CA LEU A 308 -20.11 35.68 -17.41
C LEU A 308 -19.77 37.17 -17.24
N ALA A 309 -19.84 37.93 -18.32
CA ALA A 309 -19.62 39.37 -18.28
C ALA A 309 -20.64 40.13 -17.39
N SER A 310 -21.80 39.53 -17.12
CA SER A 310 -22.80 40.03 -16.18
C SER A 310 -22.40 39.87 -14.70
N GLY A 311 -21.34 39.13 -14.42
CA GLY A 311 -20.92 38.78 -13.07
C GLY A 311 -21.48 37.43 -12.56
N ASP A 312 -22.38 36.82 -13.32
CA ASP A 312 -22.95 35.50 -12.99
C ASP A 312 -21.93 34.38 -13.26
N ASN A 313 -22.07 33.28 -12.54
CA ASN A 313 -21.26 32.08 -12.73
C ASN A 313 -22.12 30.97 -13.35
N MET A 314 -21.60 30.32 -14.37
CA MET A 314 -22.17 29.12 -14.96
C MET A 314 -21.23 27.95 -14.71
N GLY A 315 -21.75 26.90 -14.07
CA GLY A 315 -20.96 25.71 -13.73
C GLY A 315 -21.59 24.44 -14.25
N VAL A 316 -20.75 23.49 -14.61
CA VAL A 316 -21.12 22.11 -14.94
C VAL A 316 -20.22 21.19 -14.15
N ASP A 317 -20.80 20.22 -13.47
CA ASP A 317 -20.13 19.17 -12.75
C ASP A 317 -20.52 17.81 -13.33
N LEU A 318 -19.54 17.01 -13.74
CA LEU A 318 -19.73 15.72 -14.38
C LEU A 318 -18.92 14.64 -13.65
N ASP A 319 -19.64 13.72 -13.04
CA ASP A 319 -19.08 12.51 -12.43
C ASP A 319 -19.36 11.29 -13.31
N ALA A 320 -18.35 10.47 -13.53
CA ALA A 320 -18.52 9.18 -14.15
C ALA A 320 -17.72 8.10 -13.41
N SER A 321 -18.32 6.91 -13.33
CA SER A 321 -17.66 5.75 -12.74
C SER A 321 -17.90 4.51 -13.59
N TYR A 322 -16.88 3.67 -13.67
CA TYR A 322 -16.94 2.36 -14.29
C TYR A 322 -16.25 1.35 -13.39
N ASN A 323 -16.96 0.27 -13.05
CA ASN A 323 -16.40 -0.83 -12.27
C ASN A 323 -16.69 -2.14 -12.98
N ARG A 324 -15.65 -2.96 -13.12
CA ARG A 324 -15.75 -4.31 -13.66
C ARG A 324 -14.93 -5.26 -12.82
N GLY A 325 -15.60 -6.24 -12.22
CA GLY A 325 -14.95 -7.31 -11.46
C GLY A 325 -15.29 -8.69 -12.04
N ARG A 326 -14.35 -9.61 -11.90
CA ARG A 326 -14.55 -11.03 -12.13
C ARG A 326 -13.88 -11.81 -11.01
N SER A 327 -14.60 -12.80 -10.48
CA SER A 327 -14.07 -13.71 -9.46
C SER A 327 -14.50 -15.13 -9.80
N ASN A 328 -13.55 -16.07 -9.71
CA ASN A 328 -13.77 -17.50 -9.80
C ASN A 328 -13.22 -18.14 -8.54
N SER A 329 -13.96 -19.09 -7.98
CA SER A 329 -13.51 -19.88 -6.83
C SER A 329 -13.85 -21.33 -7.04
N THR A 330 -12.89 -22.21 -6.75
CA THR A 330 -13.06 -23.66 -6.73
C THR A 330 -12.62 -24.20 -5.39
N SER A 331 -13.36 -25.18 -4.87
CA SER A 331 -13.01 -25.87 -3.62
C SER A 331 -13.18 -27.37 -3.86
N GLU A 332 -12.18 -28.14 -3.45
CA GLU A 332 -12.13 -29.60 -3.49
C GLU A 332 -11.95 -30.11 -2.04
N GLN A 333 -12.67 -31.16 -1.69
CA GLN A 333 -12.65 -31.78 -0.38
C GLN A 333 -12.22 -33.26 -0.49
#